data_3313d024b94e2f76d2386c7e23235986
#
_entry.id   3313d024b94e2f76d2386c7e23235986
#
_cell.length_a   1.000
_cell.length_b   1.000
_cell.length_c   1.000
_cell.angle_alpha   90.00
_cell.angle_beta   90.00
_cell.angle_gamma   90.00
#
_symmetry.space_group_name_H-M   'P 1'
#
loop_
_entity.id
_entity.type
_entity.pdbx_description
1 polymer ?
#
loop_
_entity_poly.entity_id
_entity_poly.type
_entity_poly.pdbx_seq_one_letter_code
_entity_poly.pdbx_strand_id
1 'polypeptide(L)'
;MKIKKILVSQPKPSSEKSPYYDIAEKYGVNIVFRPFIKVEGLTSKEFRQQKISIPEYTAVIFTARTAIDHFFRLCEELRVTIPETMKYFCTTEAIALYLQKYIIYRKRKIFFGNSGKLDDLVPSLLKHSGEKFLFPVSDVHNEQTSVLEKHKINYTKAIMYRTVSNDFGSDEPFDYDMLLFFSPSGIKSLTKNFPDFKQDDIKIGTLGPTTAQAVRDAGLRLDIEAPSPGAPSMTAALDLFLKEQSKKK
;
A
#
# COMPACT_ATOMS: atom_id res chain seq x y z
N MET A 1 -32.54 2.70 4.46
CA MET A 1 -32.10 1.60 5.35
C MET A 1 -31.15 2.15 6.41
N LYS A 2 -31.23 1.69 7.65
CA LYS A 2 -30.32 2.15 8.73
C LYS A 2 -29.01 1.37 8.62
N ILE A 3 -27.88 2.06 8.46
CA ILE A 3 -26.56 1.42 8.49
C ILE A 3 -26.27 0.95 9.91
N LYS A 4 -25.96 -0.33 10.05
CA LYS A 4 -25.63 -0.98 11.34
C LYS A 4 -24.24 -1.63 11.30
N LYS A 5 -23.83 -2.19 10.16
CA LYS A 5 -22.58 -2.93 10.01
C LYS A 5 -21.77 -2.41 8.83
N ILE A 6 -20.57 -1.92 9.11
CA ILE A 6 -19.67 -1.30 8.15
C ILE A 6 -18.41 -2.14 8.05
N LEU A 7 -18.00 -2.48 6.83
CA LEU A 7 -16.72 -3.14 6.55
C LEU A 7 -15.71 -2.09 6.09
N VAL A 8 -14.56 -2.07 6.75
CA VAL A 8 -13.36 -1.32 6.35
C VAL A 8 -12.36 -2.32 5.75
N SER A 9 -12.05 -2.16 4.46
CA SER A 9 -11.21 -3.11 3.71
C SER A 9 -9.70 -2.98 4.02
N GLN A 10 -9.37 -2.62 5.26
CA GLN A 10 -8.02 -2.47 5.79
C GLN A 10 -7.82 -3.34 7.04
N PRO A 11 -6.56 -3.60 7.42
CA PRO A 11 -6.25 -4.19 8.73
C PRO A 11 -6.80 -3.34 9.87
N LYS A 12 -7.12 -4.01 10.98
CA LYS A 12 -7.52 -3.32 12.20
C LYS A 12 -6.42 -2.32 12.64
N PRO A 13 -6.78 -1.08 12.98
CA PRO A 13 -5.82 -0.11 13.48
C PRO A 13 -5.07 -0.63 14.71
N SER A 14 -3.75 -0.42 14.76
CA SER A 14 -2.93 -0.79 15.92
C SER A 14 -3.15 0.15 17.11
N SER A 15 -3.66 1.36 16.87
CA SER A 15 -3.96 2.34 17.91
C SER A 15 -5.41 2.22 18.38
N GLU A 16 -5.61 2.17 19.69
CA GLU A 16 -6.94 2.24 20.32
C GLU A 16 -7.62 3.62 20.14
N LYS A 17 -6.85 4.64 19.73
CA LYS A 17 -7.36 6.00 19.45
C LYS A 17 -7.73 6.22 17.99
N SER A 18 -8.13 5.19 17.28
CA SER A 18 -8.55 5.33 15.89
C SER A 18 -9.91 6.04 15.81
N PRO A 19 -10.07 7.06 14.93
CA PRO A 19 -11.35 7.76 14.74
C PRO A 19 -12.52 6.84 14.35
N TYR A 20 -12.25 5.64 13.85
CA TYR A 20 -13.29 4.65 13.57
C TYR A 20 -14.02 4.17 14.83
N TYR A 21 -13.32 4.09 15.96
CA TYR A 21 -13.95 3.69 17.23
C TYR A 21 -14.88 4.76 17.75
N ASP A 22 -14.49 6.04 17.67
CA ASP A 22 -15.34 7.18 18.04
C ASP A 22 -16.61 7.23 17.17
N ILE A 23 -16.47 6.96 15.86
CA ILE A 23 -17.61 6.90 14.93
C ILE A 23 -18.53 5.73 15.29
N ALA A 24 -17.97 4.56 15.59
CA ALA A 24 -18.74 3.37 15.97
C ALA A 24 -19.60 3.65 17.19
N GLU A 25 -19.02 4.26 18.23
CA GLU A 25 -19.72 4.64 19.46
C GLU A 25 -20.78 5.73 19.19
N LYS A 26 -20.39 6.81 18.51
CA LYS A 26 -21.25 7.97 18.23
C LYS A 26 -22.54 7.61 17.49
N TYR A 27 -22.47 6.70 16.52
CA TYR A 27 -23.61 6.34 15.68
C TYR A 27 -24.23 4.97 16.01
N GLY A 28 -23.65 4.24 16.97
CA GLY A 28 -24.11 2.90 17.33
C GLY A 28 -23.99 1.91 16.15
N VAL A 29 -22.90 1.99 15.38
CA VAL A 29 -22.61 1.11 14.25
C VAL A 29 -21.48 0.16 14.58
N ASN A 30 -21.54 -1.06 14.04
CA ASN A 30 -20.46 -2.04 14.15
C ASN A 30 -19.48 -1.85 12.99
N ILE A 31 -18.21 -1.51 13.27
CA ILE A 31 -17.16 -1.37 12.27
C ILE A 31 -16.25 -2.59 12.31
N VAL A 32 -16.23 -3.34 11.22
CA VAL A 32 -15.43 -4.55 11.03
C VAL A 32 -14.26 -4.25 10.11
N PHE A 33 -13.06 -4.58 10.54
CA PHE A 33 -11.85 -4.45 9.73
C PHE A 33 -11.53 -5.81 9.10
N ARG A 34 -11.55 -5.86 7.77
CA ARG A 34 -11.28 -7.09 7.01
C ARG A 34 -10.49 -6.75 5.76
N PRO A 35 -9.17 -6.99 5.73
CA PRO A 35 -8.35 -6.66 4.57
C PRO A 35 -8.78 -7.44 3.33
N PHE A 36 -9.06 -6.75 2.23
CA PHE A 36 -9.39 -7.37 0.94
C PHE A 36 -8.16 -7.71 0.13
N ILE A 37 -7.01 -7.14 0.52
CA ILE A 37 -5.72 -7.39 -0.12
C ILE A 37 -4.68 -7.69 0.95
N LYS A 38 -3.68 -8.46 0.56
CA LYS A 38 -2.46 -8.69 1.34
C LYS A 38 -1.22 -8.48 0.47
N VAL A 39 -0.12 -8.14 1.11
CA VAL A 39 1.18 -8.13 0.44
C VAL A 39 1.82 -9.50 0.61
N GLU A 40 2.29 -10.06 -0.49
CA GLU A 40 2.93 -11.36 -0.55
C GLU A 40 4.29 -11.24 -1.23
N GLY A 41 5.34 -11.75 -0.57
CA GLY A 41 6.67 -11.77 -1.15
C GLY A 41 6.76 -12.76 -2.31
N LEU A 42 7.49 -12.42 -3.37
CA LEU A 42 7.85 -13.40 -4.38
C LEU A 42 8.76 -14.47 -3.76
N THR A 43 8.57 -15.71 -4.18
CA THR A 43 9.49 -16.80 -3.85
C THR A 43 10.85 -16.59 -4.52
N SER A 44 11.90 -17.19 -3.99
CA SER A 44 13.22 -17.16 -4.62
C SER A 44 13.21 -17.75 -6.04
N LYS A 45 12.33 -18.72 -6.32
CA LYS A 45 12.13 -19.30 -7.65
C LYS A 45 11.54 -18.29 -8.63
N GLU A 46 10.50 -17.57 -8.23
CA GLU A 46 9.88 -16.51 -9.05
C GLU A 46 10.85 -15.35 -9.29
N PHE A 47 11.58 -14.94 -8.25
CA PHE A 47 12.56 -13.86 -8.38
C PHE A 47 13.67 -14.19 -9.39
N ARG A 48 14.17 -15.44 -9.41
CA ARG A 48 15.18 -15.90 -10.38
C ARG A 48 14.72 -15.78 -11.84
N GLN A 49 13.41 -15.79 -12.12
CA GLN A 49 12.89 -15.62 -13.48
C GLN A 49 13.17 -14.22 -14.03
N GLN A 50 13.37 -13.22 -13.17
CA GLN A 50 13.74 -11.87 -13.58
C GLN A 50 15.22 -11.75 -14.05
N LYS A 51 16.03 -12.79 -13.82
CA LYS A 51 17.47 -12.83 -14.19
C LYS A 51 18.28 -11.67 -13.59
N ILE A 52 17.91 -11.23 -12.38
CA ILE A 52 18.59 -10.19 -11.63
C ILE A 52 19.55 -10.84 -10.64
N SER A 53 20.83 -10.49 -10.72
CA SER A 53 21.89 -10.92 -9.80
C SER A 53 22.14 -9.81 -8.78
N ILE A 54 21.58 -9.93 -7.57
CA ILE A 54 21.69 -8.91 -6.50
C ILE A 54 23.16 -8.52 -6.20
N PRO A 55 24.15 -9.45 -6.17
CA PRO A 55 25.54 -9.11 -5.91
C PRO A 55 26.21 -8.17 -6.92
N GLU A 56 25.63 -7.99 -8.11
CA GLU A 56 26.15 -7.08 -9.12
C GLU A 56 25.83 -5.60 -8.84
N TYR A 57 24.95 -5.32 -7.89
CA TYR A 57 24.54 -3.98 -7.54
C TYR A 57 25.33 -3.45 -6.35
N THR A 58 25.61 -2.15 -6.37
CA THR A 58 26.41 -1.46 -5.37
C THR A 58 25.59 -0.52 -4.51
N ALA A 59 24.34 -0.27 -4.94
CA ALA A 59 23.39 0.59 -4.21
C ALA A 59 21.95 0.09 -4.38
N VAL A 60 21.11 0.38 -3.39
CA VAL A 60 19.69 0.02 -3.38
C VAL A 60 18.84 1.25 -3.08
N ILE A 61 17.75 1.42 -3.82
CA ILE A 61 16.76 2.50 -3.61
C ILE A 61 15.53 1.90 -2.92
N PHE A 62 15.14 2.45 -1.77
CA PHE A 62 13.97 2.01 -1.01
C PHE A 62 12.92 3.13 -0.86
N THR A 63 11.69 2.83 -1.24
CA THR A 63 10.53 3.71 -1.10
C THR A 63 9.55 3.27 -0.02
N ALA A 64 9.70 2.06 0.52
CA ALA A 64 8.82 1.47 1.52
C ALA A 64 9.57 0.49 2.43
N ARG A 65 9.13 0.35 3.69
CA ARG A 65 9.64 -0.65 4.63
C ARG A 65 9.43 -2.08 4.10
N THR A 66 8.29 -2.32 3.45
CA THR A 66 7.99 -3.60 2.81
C THR A 66 9.05 -4.00 1.78
N ALA A 67 9.55 -3.03 1.00
CA ALA A 67 10.63 -3.28 0.04
C ALA A 67 11.92 -3.71 0.74
N ILE A 68 12.23 -3.11 1.90
CA ILE A 68 13.38 -3.49 2.74
C ILE A 68 13.20 -4.94 3.24
N ASP A 69 12.06 -5.25 3.86
CA ASP A 69 11.80 -6.58 4.40
C ASP A 69 11.94 -7.67 3.31
N HIS A 70 11.37 -7.46 2.13
CA HIS A 70 11.45 -8.44 1.04
C HIS A 70 12.82 -8.51 0.37
N PHE A 71 13.57 -7.40 0.31
CA PHE A 71 14.95 -7.41 -0.18
C PHE A 71 15.83 -8.29 0.70
N PHE A 72 15.84 -8.06 2.01
CA PHE A 72 16.67 -8.85 2.92
C PHE A 72 16.22 -10.30 3.01
N ARG A 73 14.92 -10.57 3.01
CA ARG A 73 14.37 -11.92 2.96
C ARG A 73 14.86 -12.68 1.71
N LEU A 74 14.79 -12.07 0.54
CA LEU A 74 15.27 -12.69 -0.69
C LEU A 74 16.78 -12.89 -0.70
N CYS A 75 17.57 -11.96 -0.14
CA CYS A 75 19.01 -12.13 0.02
C CYS A 75 19.32 -13.36 0.89
N GLU A 76 18.60 -13.55 1.99
CA GLU A 76 18.74 -14.71 2.86
C GLU A 76 18.37 -16.03 2.14
N GLU A 77 17.19 -16.08 1.51
CA GLU A 77 16.72 -17.25 0.75
C GLU A 77 17.65 -17.63 -0.41
N LEU A 78 18.21 -16.63 -1.07
CA LEU A 78 19.16 -16.80 -2.19
C LEU A 78 20.60 -17.04 -1.72
N ARG A 79 20.85 -16.94 -0.41
CA ARG A 79 22.19 -17.03 0.23
C ARG A 79 23.15 -15.97 -0.34
N VAL A 80 22.64 -14.77 -0.58
CA VAL A 80 23.40 -13.62 -1.05
C VAL A 80 24.00 -12.88 0.14
N THR A 81 25.31 -12.76 0.20
CA THR A 81 25.99 -11.90 1.15
C THR A 81 26.01 -10.47 0.61
N ILE A 82 25.41 -9.55 1.38
CA ILE A 82 25.39 -8.12 1.01
C ILE A 82 26.73 -7.52 1.40
N PRO A 83 27.47 -6.88 0.45
CA PRO A 83 28.75 -6.28 0.76
C PRO A 83 28.61 -5.13 1.76
N GLU A 84 29.57 -5.00 2.66
CA GLU A 84 29.60 -3.84 3.58
C GLU A 84 29.70 -2.49 2.84
N THR A 85 30.10 -2.48 1.59
CA THR A 85 30.21 -1.29 0.74
C THR A 85 28.87 -0.84 0.17
N MET A 86 27.82 -1.67 0.25
CA MET A 86 26.48 -1.37 -0.26
C MET A 86 25.96 -0.02 0.29
N LYS A 87 25.45 0.81 -0.60
CA LYS A 87 24.81 2.09 -0.27
C LYS A 87 23.30 1.98 -0.34
N TYR A 88 22.62 2.78 0.46
CA TYR A 88 21.14 2.74 0.56
C TYR A 88 20.58 4.15 0.40
N PHE A 89 19.58 4.27 -0.48
CA PHE A 89 18.89 5.52 -0.77
C PHE A 89 17.42 5.34 -0.43
N CYS A 90 16.94 6.11 0.54
CA CYS A 90 15.60 5.96 1.12
C CYS A 90 14.78 7.22 0.91
N THR A 91 13.50 7.13 0.55
CA THR A 91 12.67 8.31 0.32
C THR A 91 12.39 9.11 1.58
N THR A 92 12.53 8.52 2.79
CA THR A 92 12.38 9.21 4.06
C THR A 92 13.40 8.74 5.09
N GLU A 93 13.65 9.57 6.10
CA GLU A 93 14.49 9.18 7.25
C GLU A 93 13.90 7.97 7.99
N ALA A 94 12.57 7.89 8.13
CA ALA A 94 11.92 6.77 8.80
C ALA A 94 12.15 5.42 8.10
N ILE A 95 12.27 5.41 6.76
CA ILE A 95 12.65 4.24 5.98
C ILE A 95 14.13 3.93 6.16
N ALA A 96 15.00 4.97 6.16
CA ALA A 96 16.42 4.82 6.38
C ALA A 96 16.73 4.23 7.77
N LEU A 97 16.07 4.71 8.81
CA LEU A 97 16.20 4.19 10.17
C LEU A 97 15.71 2.74 10.29
N TYR A 98 14.72 2.34 9.50
CA TYR A 98 14.21 0.97 9.49
C TYR A 98 15.27 -0.06 9.03
N LEU A 99 16.28 0.37 8.26
CA LEU A 99 17.41 -0.49 7.88
C LEU A 99 18.17 -1.06 9.06
N GLN A 100 18.12 -0.43 10.24
CA GLN A 100 18.76 -0.93 11.47
C GLN A 100 18.28 -2.33 11.89
N LYS A 101 17.10 -2.74 11.41
CA LYS A 101 16.61 -4.11 11.61
C LYS A 101 17.50 -5.17 10.95
N TYR A 102 18.24 -4.79 9.90
CA TYR A 102 18.97 -5.74 9.05
C TYR A 102 20.48 -5.45 8.97
N ILE A 103 20.89 -4.20 9.15
CA ILE A 103 22.28 -3.77 8.98
C ILE A 103 22.72 -2.81 10.10
N ILE A 104 24.03 -2.73 10.28
CA ILE A 104 24.62 -1.67 11.13
C ILE A 104 24.48 -0.34 10.40
N TYR A 105 23.77 0.60 11.01
CA TYR A 105 23.52 1.92 10.43
C TYR A 105 24.80 2.75 10.35
N ARG A 106 25.20 3.08 9.12
CA ARG A 106 26.40 3.92 8.88
C ARG A 106 26.01 5.13 8.04
N LYS A 107 25.98 6.33 8.63
CA LYS A 107 25.55 7.59 7.97
C LYS A 107 26.18 7.82 6.60
N ARG A 108 27.44 7.45 6.40
CA ARG A 108 28.17 7.64 5.12
C ARG A 108 27.65 6.78 3.96
N LYS A 109 26.79 5.80 4.23
CA LYS A 109 26.28 4.84 3.24
C LYS A 109 24.77 4.92 3.08
N ILE A 110 24.09 5.72 3.88
CA ILE A 110 22.64 5.81 3.92
C ILE A 110 22.23 7.25 3.65
N PHE A 111 21.48 7.43 2.57
CA PHE A 111 20.99 8.73 2.09
C PHE A 111 19.48 8.72 2.13
N PHE A 112 18.85 9.82 2.48
CA PHE A 112 17.39 9.90 2.52
C PHE A 112 16.86 11.26 2.12
N GLY A 113 15.62 11.26 1.62
CA GLY A 113 14.85 12.44 1.30
C GLY A 113 13.95 12.86 2.47
N ASN A 114 13.25 13.98 2.31
CA ASN A 114 12.42 14.59 3.36
C ASN A 114 10.92 14.46 3.11
N SER A 115 10.47 14.49 1.85
CA SER A 115 9.04 14.53 1.50
C SER A 115 8.41 13.17 1.24
N GLY A 116 9.21 12.11 1.18
CA GLY A 116 8.76 10.78 0.77
C GLY A 116 8.67 10.59 -0.74
N LYS A 117 8.96 11.62 -1.53
CA LYS A 117 9.01 11.54 -2.99
C LYS A 117 10.40 11.12 -3.45
N LEU A 118 10.42 10.39 -4.56
CA LEU A 118 11.68 9.93 -5.17
C LEU A 118 12.51 11.10 -5.71
N ASP A 119 11.86 12.22 -6.06
CA ASP A 119 12.51 13.45 -6.50
C ASP A 119 13.53 13.98 -5.50
N ASP A 120 13.28 13.85 -4.20
CA ASP A 120 14.20 14.30 -3.15
C ASP A 120 15.53 13.54 -3.18
N LEU A 121 15.55 12.32 -3.71
CA LEU A 121 16.76 11.50 -3.83
C LEU A 121 17.60 11.83 -5.06
N VAL A 122 17.03 12.45 -6.08
CA VAL A 122 17.70 12.72 -7.36
C VAL A 122 19.07 13.38 -7.20
N PRO A 123 19.24 14.44 -6.38
CA PRO A 123 20.57 15.06 -6.19
C PRO A 123 21.60 14.08 -5.62
N SER A 124 21.17 13.22 -4.70
CA SER A 124 22.05 12.21 -4.07
C SER A 124 22.38 11.07 -5.06
N LEU A 125 21.39 10.63 -5.84
CA LEU A 125 21.57 9.59 -6.86
C LEU A 125 22.55 10.06 -7.97
N LEU A 126 22.40 11.31 -8.42
CA LEU A 126 23.30 11.91 -9.43
C LEU A 126 24.74 12.04 -8.91
N LYS A 127 24.91 12.42 -7.63
CA LYS A 127 26.23 12.41 -6.97
C LYS A 127 26.90 11.03 -6.96
N HIS A 128 26.11 9.97 -7.00
CA HIS A 128 26.55 8.60 -6.95
C HIS A 128 26.26 7.87 -8.28
N SER A 129 26.33 8.59 -9.39
CA SER A 129 26.03 8.06 -10.74
C SER A 129 26.90 6.88 -11.19
N GLY A 130 28.04 6.66 -10.54
CA GLY A 130 28.88 5.46 -10.76
C GLY A 130 28.38 4.20 -10.08
N GLU A 131 27.34 4.27 -9.22
CA GLU A 131 26.77 3.09 -8.60
C GLU A 131 25.80 2.36 -9.54
N LYS A 132 25.68 1.05 -9.36
CA LYS A 132 24.65 0.25 -10.00
C LYS A 132 23.46 0.15 -9.03
N PHE A 133 22.40 0.85 -9.34
CA PHE A 133 21.21 0.91 -8.48
C PHE A 133 20.26 -0.25 -8.72
N LEU A 134 19.89 -0.96 -7.65
CA LEU A 134 18.77 -1.87 -7.61
C LEU A 134 17.56 -1.14 -7.00
N PHE A 135 16.39 -1.31 -7.60
CA PHE A 135 15.16 -0.70 -7.11
C PHE A 135 14.10 -1.76 -6.77
N PRO A 136 14.07 -2.28 -5.53
CA PRO A 136 13.06 -3.20 -5.06
C PRO A 136 11.68 -2.56 -5.01
N VAL A 137 10.70 -3.18 -5.69
CA VAL A 137 9.33 -2.66 -5.84
C VAL A 137 8.30 -3.77 -5.77
N SER A 138 7.02 -3.39 -5.68
CA SER A 138 5.90 -4.30 -5.92
C SER A 138 5.62 -4.46 -7.43
N ASP A 139 4.86 -5.48 -7.77
CA ASP A 139 4.39 -5.73 -9.14
C ASP A 139 3.50 -4.59 -9.71
N VAL A 140 2.82 -3.86 -8.84
CA VAL A 140 1.87 -2.77 -9.22
C VAL A 140 2.56 -1.40 -9.32
N HIS A 141 3.89 -1.33 -9.16
CA HIS A 141 4.62 -0.07 -9.02
C HIS A 141 5.02 0.53 -10.38
N ASN A 142 4.19 1.39 -10.96
CA ASN A 142 4.44 1.98 -12.28
C ASN A 142 4.76 3.48 -12.29
N GLU A 143 4.39 4.25 -11.25
CA GLU A 143 4.41 5.72 -11.33
C GLU A 143 5.74 6.38 -10.91
N GLN A 144 6.54 5.73 -10.07
CA GLN A 144 7.76 6.37 -9.53
C GLN A 144 9.00 6.22 -10.43
N THR A 145 8.99 5.32 -11.40
CA THR A 145 10.13 5.10 -12.28
C THR A 145 10.37 6.27 -13.25
N SER A 146 9.32 7.02 -13.60
CA SER A 146 9.41 8.17 -14.49
C SER A 146 10.41 9.24 -14.02
N VAL A 147 10.58 9.41 -12.71
CA VAL A 147 11.56 10.35 -12.13
C VAL A 147 12.99 9.89 -12.40
N LEU A 148 13.30 8.60 -12.21
CA LEU A 148 14.61 8.03 -12.46
C LEU A 148 14.98 8.09 -13.95
N GLU A 149 14.01 7.79 -14.82
CA GLU A 149 14.15 7.84 -16.28
C GLU A 149 14.38 9.28 -16.77
N LYS A 150 13.60 10.25 -16.27
CA LYS A 150 13.74 11.67 -16.59
C LYS A 150 15.16 12.18 -16.29
N HIS A 151 15.75 11.74 -15.20
CA HIS A 151 17.08 12.14 -14.78
C HIS A 151 18.19 11.20 -15.28
N LYS A 152 17.88 10.23 -16.16
CA LYS A 152 18.80 9.27 -16.76
C LYS A 152 19.62 8.48 -15.71
N ILE A 153 19.01 8.19 -14.58
CA ILE A 153 19.62 7.37 -13.52
C ILE A 153 19.61 5.92 -13.98
N ASN A 154 20.77 5.27 -13.98
CA ASN A 154 20.91 3.87 -14.36
C ASN A 154 20.45 2.97 -13.19
N TYR A 155 19.28 2.38 -13.29
CA TYR A 155 18.73 1.50 -12.27
C TYR A 155 18.12 0.23 -12.88
N THR A 156 18.00 -0.80 -12.05
CA THR A 156 17.26 -2.01 -12.39
C THR A 156 16.08 -2.17 -11.44
N LYS A 157 14.88 -2.19 -11.99
CA LYS A 157 13.66 -2.49 -11.25
C LYS A 157 13.63 -3.98 -10.90
N ALA A 158 13.47 -4.30 -9.61
CA ALA A 158 13.40 -5.66 -9.11
C ALA A 158 12.05 -5.87 -8.38
N ILE A 159 11.17 -6.65 -8.96
CA ILE A 159 9.89 -7.01 -8.33
C ILE A 159 10.20 -8.04 -7.24
N MET A 160 9.94 -7.70 -5.99
CA MET A 160 10.22 -8.55 -4.83
C MET A 160 8.99 -8.96 -4.04
N TYR A 161 7.87 -8.29 -4.27
CA TYR A 161 6.60 -8.58 -3.62
C TYR A 161 5.44 -8.14 -4.52
N ARG A 162 4.25 -8.62 -4.21
CA ARG A 162 3.02 -8.31 -4.96
C ARG A 162 1.85 -8.06 -4.02
N THR A 163 0.88 -7.32 -4.52
CA THR A 163 -0.41 -7.15 -3.86
C THR A 163 -1.38 -8.16 -4.42
N VAL A 164 -1.86 -9.07 -3.58
CA VAL A 164 -2.80 -10.11 -3.97
C VAL A 164 -4.12 -9.96 -3.25
N SER A 165 -5.18 -10.51 -3.85
CA SER A 165 -6.48 -10.64 -3.21
C SER A 165 -6.33 -11.52 -1.96
N ASN A 166 -6.91 -11.08 -0.86
CA ASN A 166 -7.05 -11.92 0.31
C ASN A 166 -8.21 -12.89 0.08
N ASP A 167 -8.04 -14.14 0.49
CA ASP A 167 -9.10 -15.13 0.37
C ASP A 167 -10.08 -14.98 1.54
N PHE A 168 -11.37 -15.01 1.22
CA PHE A 168 -12.45 -15.00 2.20
C PHE A 168 -13.02 -16.41 2.32
N GLY A 169 -13.09 -16.93 3.54
CA GLY A 169 -13.71 -18.24 3.78
C GLY A 169 -15.19 -18.23 3.40
N SER A 170 -15.66 -19.33 2.83
CA SER A 170 -17.07 -19.52 2.48
C SER A 170 -18.02 -19.45 3.68
N ASP A 171 -17.48 -19.65 4.89
CA ASP A 171 -18.25 -19.76 6.12
C ASP A 171 -18.49 -18.41 6.82
N GLU A 172 -17.89 -17.32 6.33
CA GLU A 172 -18.08 -16.00 6.89
C GLU A 172 -19.21 -15.25 6.17
N PRO A 173 -20.30 -14.87 6.88
CA PRO A 173 -21.41 -14.16 6.27
C PRO A 173 -20.95 -12.79 5.75
N PHE A 174 -21.39 -12.44 4.55
CA PHE A 174 -21.17 -11.13 3.95
C PHE A 174 -22.43 -10.26 4.13
N ASP A 175 -22.67 -9.83 5.38
CA ASP A 175 -23.88 -9.15 5.85
C ASP A 175 -23.62 -7.68 6.22
N TYR A 176 -22.96 -6.95 5.32
CA TYR A 176 -22.58 -5.55 5.55
C TYR A 176 -23.60 -4.58 4.91
N ASP A 177 -23.87 -3.48 5.59
CA ASP A 177 -24.70 -2.38 5.06
C ASP A 177 -23.84 -1.37 4.28
N MET A 178 -22.53 -1.34 4.55
CA MET A 178 -21.57 -0.43 3.89
C MET A 178 -20.19 -1.07 3.77
N LEU A 179 -19.52 -0.78 2.65
CA LEU A 179 -18.16 -1.22 2.34
C LEU A 179 -17.27 0.01 2.08
N LEU A 180 -16.11 0.08 2.72
CA LEU A 180 -15.13 1.16 2.53
C LEU A 180 -13.85 0.63 1.92
N PHE A 181 -13.49 1.15 0.74
CA PHE A 181 -12.31 0.73 -0.04
C PHE A 181 -11.26 1.83 -0.16
N PHE A 182 -10.00 1.44 -0.21
CA PHE A 182 -8.82 2.31 -0.19
C PHE A 182 -7.88 2.09 -1.39
N SER A 183 -8.19 1.14 -2.24
CA SER A 183 -7.42 0.86 -3.46
C SER A 183 -8.26 0.15 -4.52
N PRO A 184 -7.90 0.32 -5.82
CA PRO A 184 -8.53 -0.44 -6.91
C PRO A 184 -8.42 -1.96 -6.73
N SER A 185 -7.32 -2.43 -6.14
CA SER A 185 -7.10 -3.86 -5.85
C SER A 185 -8.13 -4.42 -4.86
N GLY A 186 -8.64 -3.59 -3.93
CA GLY A 186 -9.73 -3.97 -3.03
C GLY A 186 -11.03 -4.26 -3.77
N ILE A 187 -11.36 -3.47 -4.79
CA ILE A 187 -12.55 -3.70 -5.64
C ILE A 187 -12.38 -4.98 -6.46
N LYS A 188 -11.19 -5.20 -7.05
CA LYS A 188 -10.88 -6.46 -7.76
C LYS A 188 -10.99 -7.67 -6.84
N SER A 189 -10.58 -7.53 -5.58
CA SER A 189 -10.71 -8.58 -4.58
C SER A 189 -12.18 -8.86 -4.23
N LEU A 190 -13.03 -7.83 -4.13
CA LEU A 190 -14.47 -8.00 -3.92
C LEU A 190 -15.07 -8.87 -5.04
N THR A 191 -14.88 -8.48 -6.30
CA THR A 191 -15.45 -9.20 -7.45
C THR A 191 -14.86 -10.60 -7.64
N LYS A 192 -13.58 -10.81 -7.24
CA LYS A 192 -12.94 -12.12 -7.27
C LYS A 192 -13.51 -13.07 -6.22
N ASN A 193 -13.67 -12.61 -4.98
CA ASN A 193 -14.15 -13.45 -3.87
C ASN A 193 -15.66 -13.64 -3.89
N PHE A 194 -16.38 -12.67 -4.44
CA PHE A 194 -17.85 -12.66 -4.51
C PHE A 194 -18.30 -12.38 -5.94
N PRO A 195 -18.15 -13.35 -6.87
CA PRO A 195 -18.47 -13.14 -8.30
C PRO A 195 -19.95 -12.81 -8.52
N ASP A 196 -20.84 -13.29 -7.65
CA ASP A 196 -22.28 -13.03 -7.69
C ASP A 196 -22.70 -11.84 -6.82
N PHE A 197 -21.74 -11.00 -6.40
CA PHE A 197 -22.04 -9.85 -5.57
C PHE A 197 -23.03 -8.91 -6.23
N LYS A 198 -24.13 -8.67 -5.54
CA LYS A 198 -25.12 -7.66 -5.89
C LYS A 198 -25.09 -6.58 -4.83
N GLN A 199 -24.91 -5.34 -5.27
CA GLN A 199 -24.79 -4.23 -4.34
C GLN A 199 -26.09 -3.90 -3.63
N ASP A 200 -27.24 -4.02 -4.33
CA ASP A 200 -28.57 -3.67 -3.83
C ASP A 200 -28.53 -2.36 -3.01
N ASP A 201 -28.86 -2.42 -1.73
CA ASP A 201 -28.88 -1.28 -0.82
C ASP A 201 -27.52 -1.01 -0.13
N ILE A 202 -26.53 -1.88 -0.33
CA ILE A 202 -25.19 -1.74 0.27
C ILE A 202 -24.55 -0.43 -0.21
N LYS A 203 -24.04 0.38 0.73
CA LYS A 203 -23.33 1.61 0.43
C LYS A 203 -21.86 1.34 0.17
N ILE A 204 -21.29 2.02 -0.83
CA ILE A 204 -19.85 1.91 -1.12
C ILE A 204 -19.19 3.27 -0.98
N GLY A 205 -18.13 3.31 -0.15
CA GLY A 205 -17.27 4.47 0.00
C GLY A 205 -15.84 4.18 -0.44
N THR A 206 -15.19 5.18 -1.03
CA THR A 206 -13.80 5.06 -1.52
C THR A 206 -12.93 6.22 -1.06
N LEU A 207 -11.64 5.93 -0.87
CA LEU A 207 -10.60 6.93 -0.71
C LEU A 207 -9.72 6.95 -1.96
N GLY A 208 -9.66 8.13 -2.60
CA GLY A 208 -8.86 8.39 -3.79
C GLY A 208 -9.62 8.18 -5.11
N PRO A 209 -9.30 9.00 -6.13
CA PRO A 209 -10.02 9.02 -7.41
C PRO A 209 -9.86 7.72 -8.20
N THR A 210 -8.69 7.06 -8.11
CA THR A 210 -8.44 5.78 -8.79
C THR A 210 -9.29 4.65 -8.21
N THR A 211 -9.53 4.67 -6.89
CA THR A 211 -10.43 3.70 -6.23
C THR A 211 -11.88 3.97 -6.59
N ALA A 212 -12.28 5.24 -6.63
CA ALA A 212 -13.61 5.66 -7.08
C ALA A 212 -13.89 5.21 -8.53
N GLN A 213 -12.92 5.40 -9.42
CA GLN A 213 -13.02 4.95 -10.80
C GLN A 213 -13.18 3.42 -10.89
N ALA A 214 -12.41 2.66 -10.10
CA ALA A 214 -12.53 1.19 -10.09
C ALA A 214 -13.92 0.69 -9.65
N VAL A 215 -14.61 1.41 -8.75
CA VAL A 215 -16.01 1.11 -8.39
C VAL A 215 -16.93 1.30 -9.58
N ARG A 216 -16.79 2.43 -10.29
CA ARG A 216 -17.58 2.76 -11.49
C ARG A 216 -17.34 1.74 -12.62
N ASP A 217 -16.07 1.39 -12.85
CA ASP A 217 -15.66 0.41 -13.88
C ASP A 217 -16.22 -1.00 -13.58
N ALA A 218 -16.41 -1.32 -12.30
CA ALA A 218 -17.05 -2.55 -11.87
C ALA A 218 -18.59 -2.53 -11.99
N GLY A 219 -19.17 -1.42 -12.49
CA GLY A 219 -20.64 -1.25 -12.61
C GLY A 219 -21.33 -1.05 -11.26
N LEU A 220 -20.60 -0.67 -10.21
CA LEU A 220 -21.12 -0.47 -8.87
C LEU A 220 -21.44 1.01 -8.60
N ARG A 221 -22.42 1.24 -7.72
CA ARG A 221 -22.80 2.59 -7.29
C ARG A 221 -21.84 3.09 -6.23
N LEU A 222 -21.30 4.29 -6.42
CA LEU A 222 -20.46 4.98 -5.45
C LEU A 222 -21.32 5.92 -4.61
N ASP A 223 -21.33 5.73 -3.28
CA ASP A 223 -22.14 6.52 -2.35
C ASP A 223 -21.28 7.57 -1.58
N ILE A 224 -19.98 7.28 -1.36
CA ILE A 224 -19.04 8.20 -0.71
C ILE A 224 -17.74 8.23 -1.52
N GLU A 225 -17.30 9.44 -1.88
CA GLU A 225 -16.01 9.68 -2.51
C GLU A 225 -15.17 10.65 -1.64
N ALA A 226 -14.05 10.15 -1.10
CA ALA A 226 -13.09 10.92 -0.34
C ALA A 226 -11.72 10.92 -1.07
N PRO A 227 -10.88 11.97 -0.92
CA PRO A 227 -11.17 13.19 -0.20
C PRO A 227 -12.12 14.11 -0.96
N SER A 228 -12.88 14.91 -0.23
CA SER A 228 -13.74 15.98 -0.76
C SER A 228 -13.57 17.27 0.05
N PRO A 229 -14.03 18.44 -0.44
CA PRO A 229 -13.82 19.71 0.26
C PRO A 229 -14.26 19.77 1.72
N GLY A 230 -15.23 18.96 2.12
CA GLY A 230 -15.69 18.87 3.53
C GLY A 230 -15.17 17.65 4.28
N ALA A 231 -14.46 16.75 3.60
CA ALA A 231 -14.05 15.44 4.15
C ALA A 231 -12.70 15.00 3.58
N PRO A 232 -11.58 15.47 4.16
CA PRO A 232 -10.24 15.18 3.66
C PRO A 232 -9.78 13.73 3.89
N SER A 233 -10.52 12.95 4.68
CA SER A 233 -10.21 11.55 4.99
C SER A 233 -11.46 10.66 4.89
N MET A 234 -11.26 9.36 4.82
CA MET A 234 -12.37 8.39 4.84
C MET A 234 -13.20 8.49 6.12
N THR A 235 -12.56 8.69 7.27
CA THR A 235 -13.26 8.83 8.55
C THR A 235 -14.10 10.10 8.60
N ALA A 236 -13.60 11.22 8.08
CA ALA A 236 -14.38 12.46 7.97
C ALA A 236 -15.57 12.28 7.02
N ALA A 237 -15.38 11.62 5.89
CA ALA A 237 -16.45 11.35 4.93
C ALA A 237 -17.52 10.41 5.50
N LEU A 238 -17.10 9.39 6.24
CA LEU A 238 -17.99 8.47 6.93
C LEU A 238 -18.83 9.18 8.02
N ASP A 239 -18.19 10.04 8.84
CA ASP A 239 -18.88 10.82 9.87
C ASP A 239 -19.95 11.72 9.27
N LEU A 240 -19.60 12.46 8.19
CA LEU A 240 -20.56 13.30 7.47
C LEU A 240 -21.74 12.48 6.91
N PHE A 241 -21.47 11.38 6.27
CA PHE A 241 -22.49 10.53 5.67
C PHE A 241 -23.46 9.97 6.74
N LEU A 242 -22.94 9.44 7.84
CA LEU A 242 -23.76 8.90 8.93
C LEU A 242 -24.58 10.01 9.62
N LYS A 243 -24.01 11.21 9.77
CA LYS A 243 -24.71 12.39 10.29
C LYS A 243 -25.90 12.78 9.41
N GLU A 244 -25.73 12.77 8.09
CA GLU A 244 -26.82 13.07 7.15
C GLU A 244 -27.92 12.00 7.18
N GLN A 245 -27.53 10.74 7.27
CA GLN A 245 -28.49 9.63 7.39
C GLN A 245 -29.29 9.69 8.70
N SER A 246 -28.70 10.17 9.79
CA SER A 246 -29.40 10.34 11.08
C SER A 246 -30.40 11.50 11.09
N LYS A 247 -30.23 12.50 10.21
CA LYS A 247 -31.16 13.65 10.09
C LYS A 247 -32.38 13.37 9.21
N LYS A 248 -32.31 12.33 8.38
CA LYS A 248 -33.42 11.93 7.47
C LYS A 248 -34.45 11.03 8.17
N LYS A 249 -34.39 10.92 9.46
CA LYS A 249 -35.36 10.30 10.35
C LYS A 249 -36.21 11.37 11.06
#